data_864e27a20c7f7cfddbe5131dea217e93
#
_entry.id   864e27a20c7f7cfddbe5131dea217e93
#
_cell.length_a   1.000
_cell.length_b   1.000
_cell.length_c   1.000
_cell.angle_alpha   90.00
_cell.angle_beta   90.00
_cell.angle_gamma   90.00
#
_symmetry.space_group_name_H-M   'P 1'
#
loop_
_entity.id
_entity.type
_entity.pdbx_description
1 polymer ?
#
loop_
_entity_poly.entity_id
_entity_poly.type
_entity_poly.pdbx_seq_one_letter_code
_entity_poly.pdbx_strand_id
1 'polypeptide(L)'
;MSVPLDLSLINQLLTEQTKVGDLNNLTKPGFFYVVYPTNTPNDSTGWCHVINLVNYISEQQHTEENMRIVQICINDDRKDNTIWFRKYDKGWSDWVRIATATDLPNSPTNTPSQGA
;
A
#
# COMPACT_ATOMS: atom_id res chain seq x y z
N MET A 1 -5.72 25.53 -28.53
CA MET A 1 -4.64 25.85 -27.60
C MET A 1 -4.30 24.62 -26.80
N SER A 2 -3.03 24.27 -26.77
CA SER A 2 -2.62 23.10 -26.01
C SER A 2 -2.44 23.50 -24.56
N VAL A 3 -2.77 22.57 -23.67
CA VAL A 3 -2.51 22.75 -22.25
C VAL A 3 -1.06 22.36 -22.00
N PRO A 4 -0.26 23.25 -21.42
CA PRO A 4 1.12 22.89 -21.17
C PRO A 4 1.19 21.75 -20.16
N LEU A 5 2.22 20.97 -20.27
CA LEU A 5 2.47 19.88 -19.33
C LEU A 5 2.73 20.49 -17.96
N ASP A 6 1.96 20.06 -16.97
CA ASP A 6 2.14 20.56 -15.61
C ASP A 6 3.07 19.61 -14.86
N LEU A 7 4.30 20.04 -14.67
CA LEU A 7 5.29 19.22 -14.00
C LEU A 7 4.94 18.96 -12.54
N SER A 8 4.13 19.81 -11.92
CA SER A 8 3.72 19.57 -10.55
C SER A 8 2.79 18.37 -10.46
N LEU A 9 1.96 18.14 -11.47
CA LEU A 9 1.13 16.95 -11.50
C LEU A 9 1.98 15.70 -11.68
N ILE A 10 3.02 15.77 -12.50
CA ILE A 10 3.92 14.65 -12.67
C ILE A 10 4.62 14.35 -11.36
N ASN A 11 5.06 15.38 -10.67
CA ASN A 11 5.72 15.19 -9.38
C ASN A 11 4.79 14.58 -8.34
N GLN A 12 3.48 14.84 -8.44
CA GLN A 12 2.53 14.22 -7.53
C GLN A 12 2.37 12.73 -7.76
N LEU A 13 2.76 12.25 -8.94
CA LEU A 13 2.74 10.82 -9.22
C LEU A 13 3.99 10.11 -8.73
N LEU A 14 4.99 10.86 -8.31
CA LEU A 14 6.21 10.28 -7.79
C LEU A 14 6.06 10.08 -6.29
N THR A 15 6.84 9.16 -5.76
CA THR A 15 6.82 8.87 -4.34
C THR A 15 7.28 10.09 -3.55
N GLU A 16 6.45 10.51 -2.62
CA GLU A 16 6.77 11.61 -1.73
C GLU A 16 7.43 11.06 -0.48
N GLN A 17 8.62 11.56 -0.17
CA GLN A 17 9.25 11.20 1.08
C GLN A 17 8.54 11.91 2.22
N THR A 18 8.20 11.17 3.27
CA THR A 18 7.51 11.73 4.40
C THR A 18 8.21 11.31 5.70
N LYS A 19 8.17 12.21 6.66
CA LYS A 19 8.67 11.91 8.00
C LYS A 19 7.57 11.40 8.91
N VAL A 20 6.35 11.31 8.42
CA VAL A 20 5.26 10.73 9.20
C VAL A 20 5.52 9.25 9.27
N GLY A 21 5.95 8.80 10.43
CA GLY A 21 6.32 7.40 10.59
C GLY A 21 5.16 6.48 10.88
N ASP A 22 4.08 7.00 11.46
CA ASP A 22 2.95 6.16 11.85
C ASP A 22 2.01 5.96 10.68
N LEU A 23 1.97 4.75 10.16
CA LEU A 23 1.14 4.44 9.00
C LEU A 23 -0.35 4.59 9.30
N ASN A 24 -0.74 4.56 10.57
CA ASN A 24 -2.13 4.81 10.93
C ASN A 24 -2.55 6.25 10.65
N ASN A 25 -1.59 7.16 10.64
CA ASN A 25 -1.86 8.58 10.39
C ASN A 25 -1.64 8.97 8.93
N LEU A 26 -1.20 8.04 8.10
CA LEU A 26 -0.97 8.31 6.69
C LEU A 26 -2.25 7.96 5.93
N THR A 27 -3.15 8.93 5.80
CA THR A 27 -4.49 8.68 5.28
C THR A 27 -4.80 9.42 3.99
N LYS A 28 -3.85 10.17 3.44
CA LYS A 28 -4.09 10.87 2.18
C LYS A 28 -3.74 9.96 0.99
N PRO A 29 -4.34 10.19 -0.17
CA PRO A 29 -4.04 9.37 -1.34
C PRO A 29 -2.64 9.66 -1.87
N GLY A 30 -2.00 8.67 -2.45
CA GLY A 30 -0.73 8.87 -3.11
C GLY A 30 0.27 7.76 -2.89
N PHE A 31 1.50 8.06 -3.30
CA PHE A 31 2.65 7.18 -3.15
C PHE A 31 3.61 7.85 -2.19
N PHE A 32 4.08 7.10 -1.20
CA PHE A 32 4.91 7.67 -0.13
C PHE A 32 6.10 6.79 0.16
N TYR A 33 7.20 7.43 0.52
CA TYR A 33 8.37 6.72 1.05
C TYR A 33 8.48 7.10 2.51
N VAL A 34 8.18 6.15 3.40
CA VAL A 34 8.04 6.44 4.83
C VAL A 34 9.30 6.02 5.54
N VAL A 35 9.90 6.96 6.28
CA VAL A 35 11.10 6.71 7.07
C VAL A 35 10.69 6.50 8.53
N TYR A 36 11.39 5.58 9.20
CA TYR A 36 11.12 5.23 10.59
C TYR A 36 9.65 4.86 10.83
N PRO A 37 9.12 3.90 10.02
CA PRO A 37 7.69 3.59 10.10
C PRO A 37 7.31 2.86 11.37
N THR A 38 6.10 3.15 11.86
CA THR A 38 5.46 2.37 12.93
C THR A 38 4.11 1.87 12.43
N ASN A 39 3.55 0.91 13.13
CA ASN A 39 2.31 0.22 12.74
C ASN A 39 2.47 -0.43 11.36
N THR A 40 3.63 -1.03 11.15
CA THR A 40 3.99 -1.72 9.93
C THR A 40 3.58 -3.18 10.01
N PRO A 41 3.51 -3.86 8.86
CA PRO A 41 3.28 -5.30 8.89
C PRO A 41 4.44 -6.00 9.58
N ASN A 42 4.11 -6.99 10.39
CA ASN A 42 5.11 -7.87 10.98
C ASN A 42 6.18 -7.11 11.77
N ASP A 43 5.79 -5.99 12.37
CA ASP A 43 6.68 -5.16 13.19
C ASP A 43 7.97 -4.78 12.45
N SER A 44 7.91 -4.65 11.16
CA SER A 44 9.06 -4.24 10.37
C SER A 44 9.47 -2.82 10.73
N THR A 45 10.75 -2.59 10.92
CA THR A 45 11.27 -1.25 11.18
C THR A 45 11.98 -0.67 9.98
N GLY A 46 12.00 -1.39 8.86
CA GLY A 46 12.64 -0.88 7.65
C GLY A 46 11.81 0.19 6.99
N TRP A 47 12.48 1.09 6.28
CA TRP A 47 11.78 2.10 5.50
C TRP A 47 10.93 1.41 4.45
N CYS A 48 9.82 2.02 4.09
CA CYS A 48 8.88 1.34 3.22
C CYS A 48 8.25 2.29 2.21
N HIS A 49 7.82 1.70 1.11
CA HIS A 49 7.00 2.38 0.13
C HIS A 49 5.55 2.09 0.48
N VAL A 50 4.72 3.11 0.47
CA VAL A 50 3.30 2.97 0.80
C VAL A 50 2.47 3.55 -0.33
N ILE A 51 1.47 2.80 -0.74
CA ILE A 51 0.50 3.26 -1.72
C ILE A 51 -0.84 3.33 -1.01
N ASN A 52 -1.44 4.51 -1.02
CA ASN A 52 -2.78 4.70 -0.45
C ASN A 52 -3.77 4.96 -1.55
N LEU A 53 -4.76 4.08 -1.64
CA LEU A 53 -5.92 4.28 -2.50
C LEU A 53 -7.05 4.73 -1.58
N VAL A 54 -7.49 5.97 -1.75
CA VAL A 54 -8.47 6.58 -0.85
C VAL A 54 -9.73 6.90 -1.62
N ASN A 55 -10.86 6.53 -1.06
CA ASN A 55 -12.15 6.83 -1.64
C ASN A 55 -13.15 7.08 -0.52
N TYR A 56 -14.32 7.56 -0.90
CA TYR A 56 -15.40 7.83 0.06
C TYR A 56 -16.67 7.16 -0.47
N ILE A 57 -17.46 6.59 0.45
CA ILE A 57 -18.70 5.93 0.05
C ILE A 57 -19.79 6.95 -0.27
N SER A 58 -19.58 8.22 0.09
CA SER A 58 -20.48 9.29 -0.26
C SER A 58 -19.72 10.36 -1.04
N GLU A 59 -20.19 10.67 -2.24
CA GLU A 59 -19.54 11.71 -3.03
C GLU A 59 -19.75 13.09 -2.43
N GLN A 60 -20.82 13.27 -1.67
CA GLN A 60 -21.15 14.56 -1.08
C GLN A 60 -20.52 14.76 0.29
N GLN A 61 -20.17 13.69 0.99
CA GLN A 61 -19.67 13.79 2.35
C GLN A 61 -18.33 13.08 2.46
N HIS A 62 -17.27 13.87 2.37
CA HIS A 62 -15.91 13.32 2.50
C HIS A 62 -15.49 13.41 3.96
N THR A 63 -16.13 12.62 4.78
CA THR A 63 -15.84 12.57 6.20
C THR A 63 -15.07 11.30 6.53
N GLU A 64 -14.44 11.29 7.68
CA GLU A 64 -13.68 10.12 8.10
C GLU A 64 -14.57 8.89 8.19
N GLU A 65 -15.82 9.08 8.56
CA GLU A 65 -16.75 7.97 8.66
C GLU A 65 -17.02 7.32 7.32
N ASN A 66 -16.98 8.10 6.25
CA ASN A 66 -17.25 7.63 4.91
C ASN A 66 -15.99 7.27 4.14
N MET A 67 -14.83 7.47 4.75
CA MET A 67 -13.56 7.24 4.09
C MET A 67 -13.21 5.77 4.04
N ARG A 68 -12.71 5.35 2.91
CA ARG A 68 -12.22 3.98 2.72
C ARG A 68 -10.82 4.05 2.15
N ILE A 69 -9.91 3.28 2.72
CA ILE A 69 -8.52 3.27 2.28
C ILE A 69 -8.08 1.84 2.04
N VAL A 70 -7.36 1.62 0.96
CA VAL A 70 -6.52 0.43 0.82
C VAL A 70 -5.10 0.93 0.92
N GLN A 71 -4.37 0.45 1.92
CA GLN A 71 -2.99 0.82 2.13
C GLN A 71 -2.10 -0.37 1.82
N ILE A 72 -1.17 -0.17 0.89
CA ILE A 72 -0.25 -1.22 0.46
C ILE A 72 1.14 -0.83 0.95
N CYS A 73 1.83 -1.77 1.59
CA CYS A 73 3.14 -1.53 2.17
C CYS A 73 4.16 -2.49 1.56
N ILE A 74 5.23 -1.93 1.04
CA ILE A 74 6.31 -2.68 0.43
C ILE A 74 7.60 -2.26 1.12
N ASN A 75 8.27 -3.19 1.77
CA ASN A 75 9.52 -2.89 2.46
C ASN A 75 10.61 -2.55 1.46
N ASP A 76 11.47 -1.59 1.83
CA ASP A 76 12.53 -1.13 0.94
C ASP A 76 13.75 -2.06 0.92
N ASP A 77 13.81 -3.04 1.81
CA ASP A 77 14.94 -3.96 1.87
C ASP A 77 14.84 -4.94 0.71
N ARG A 78 15.87 -4.95 -0.13
CA ARG A 78 15.86 -5.82 -1.32
C ARG A 78 15.78 -7.31 -0.98
N LYS A 79 16.03 -7.66 0.27
CA LYS A 79 15.92 -9.06 0.71
C LYS A 79 14.52 -9.42 1.15
N ASP A 80 13.64 -8.43 1.27
CA ASP A 80 12.28 -8.65 1.69
C ASP A 80 11.37 -8.40 0.50
N ASN A 81 10.88 -9.48 -0.08
CA ASN A 81 10.03 -9.41 -1.27
C ASN A 81 8.55 -9.50 -0.93
N THR A 82 8.19 -9.27 0.32
CA THR A 82 6.80 -9.38 0.72
C THR A 82 6.06 -8.08 0.46
N ILE A 83 4.80 -8.22 0.13
CA ILE A 83 3.89 -7.10 -0.09
C ILE A 83 2.72 -7.33 0.84
N TRP A 84 2.33 -6.29 1.55
CA TRP A 84 1.25 -6.36 2.53
C TRP A 84 0.21 -5.31 2.19
N PHE A 85 -1.03 -5.57 2.58
CA PHE A 85 -2.06 -4.54 2.49
C PHE A 85 -2.97 -4.62 3.69
N ARG A 86 -3.69 -3.53 3.92
CA ARG A 86 -4.76 -3.48 4.91
C ARG A 86 -5.80 -2.48 4.42
N LYS A 87 -6.92 -2.45 5.09
CA LYS A 87 -8.00 -1.57 4.72
C LYS A 87 -8.44 -0.74 5.91
N TYR A 88 -8.95 0.44 5.61
CA TYR A 88 -9.55 1.31 6.60
C TYR A 88 -11.04 1.42 6.31
N ASP A 89 -11.84 1.12 7.32
CA ASP A 89 -13.29 1.27 7.32
C ASP A 89 -13.68 1.50 8.76
N LYS A 90 -13.70 2.77 9.18
CA LYS A 90 -13.95 3.16 10.56
C LYS A 90 -12.87 2.62 11.52
N GLY A 91 -11.79 2.19 10.98
CA GLY A 91 -10.65 1.65 11.71
C GLY A 91 -9.81 0.81 10.78
N TRP A 92 -8.56 0.58 11.15
CA TRP A 92 -7.66 -0.23 10.33
C TRP A 92 -7.89 -1.71 10.59
N SER A 93 -7.89 -2.49 9.51
CA SER A 93 -7.84 -3.94 9.62
C SER A 93 -6.42 -4.39 9.95
N ASP A 94 -6.26 -5.67 10.24
CA ASP A 94 -4.95 -6.25 10.35
C ASP A 94 -4.27 -6.23 8.98
N TRP A 95 -2.94 -6.26 9.00
CA TRP A 95 -2.18 -6.41 7.76
C TRP A 95 -2.34 -7.83 7.21
N VAL A 96 -2.46 -7.92 5.89
CA VAL A 96 -2.56 -9.20 5.19
C VAL A 96 -1.42 -9.27 4.20
N ARG A 97 -0.64 -10.34 4.25
CA ARG A 97 0.44 -10.54 3.30
C ARG A 97 -0.12 -11.09 1.99
N ILE A 98 0.33 -10.51 0.88
CA ILE A 98 -0.07 -11.00 -0.42
C ILE A 98 0.74 -12.26 -0.70
N ALA A 99 0.05 -13.36 -1.01
CA ALA A 99 0.71 -14.63 -1.26
C ALA A 99 1.37 -14.64 -2.63
N THR A 100 2.48 -15.33 -2.69
CA THR A 100 3.17 -15.58 -3.96
C THR A 100 3.11 -17.07 -4.26
N ALA A 101 3.58 -17.45 -5.43
CA ALA A 101 3.56 -18.86 -5.81
C ALA A 101 4.35 -19.72 -4.83
N THR A 102 5.40 -19.18 -4.22
CA THR A 102 6.21 -19.93 -3.28
C THR A 102 5.54 -20.13 -1.94
N ASP A 103 4.46 -19.40 -1.68
CA ASP A 103 3.71 -19.56 -0.42
C ASP A 103 2.70 -20.68 -0.50
N LEU A 104 2.43 -21.18 -1.69
CA LEU A 104 1.44 -22.24 -1.84
C LEU A 104 2.03 -23.56 -1.39
N PRO A 105 1.24 -24.40 -0.75
CA PRO A 105 1.74 -25.71 -0.40
C PRO A 105 2.03 -26.42 -1.69
N ASN A 106 3.08 -27.17 -1.66
CA ASN A 106 3.56 -27.93 -2.76
C ASN A 106 2.60 -27.96 -3.89
N SER A 107 2.63 -26.94 -4.61
CA SER A 107 1.69 -26.76 -5.61
C SER A 107 2.02 -27.69 -6.69
N PRO A 108 1.21 -28.56 -6.90
CA PRO A 108 1.45 -29.43 -7.96
C PRO A 108 1.23 -28.75 -9.14
N THR A 109 0.67 -27.84 -8.84
CA THR A 109 0.35 -27.21 -9.77
C THR A 109 1.26 -26.92 -10.62
N ASN A 110 1.84 -27.06 -10.23
CA ASN A 110 2.62 -26.82 -11.04
C ASN A 110 2.67 -27.74 -11.83
N THR A 111 2.25 -28.48 -11.66
CA THR A 111 2.28 -29.25 -12.43
C THR A 111 1.54 -29.53 -13.15
N PRO A 112 1.55 -29.68 -13.61
CA PRO A 112 1.03 -30.06 -14.25
C PRO A 112 0.67 -30.66 -14.66
N SER A 113 0.65 -30.74 -14.36
CA SER A 113 0.41 -31.23 -14.72
C SER A 113 0.33 -31.64 -14.99
N GLN A 114 0.34 -31.63 -14.44
CA GLN A 114 0.43 -32.09 -14.52
C GLN A 114 0.03 -32.59 -14.97
N GLY A 115 0.04 -32.65 -15.01
CA GLY A 115 -0.17 -33.34 -15.39
C GLY A 115 -0.35 -33.70 -15.77
N ALA A 116 -0.58 -33.96 -15.81
CA ALA A 116 -0.60 -34.49 -16.02
C ALA A 116 -0.40 -34.68 -16.12
#